data_550b08ac34d1b8ddac148bf2d855b0ac
#
_entry.id   550b08ac34d1b8ddac148bf2d855b0ac
#
_cell.length_a   1.000
_cell.length_b   1.000
_cell.length_c   1.000
_cell.angle_alpha   90.00
_cell.angle_beta   90.00
_cell.angle_gamma   90.00
#
_symmetry.space_group_name_H-M   'P 1'
#
loop_
_entity.id
_entity.type
_entity.pdbx_description
1 polymer ?
#
loop_
_entity_poly.entity_id
_entity_poly.type
_entity_poly.pdbx_seq_one_letter_code
_entity_poly.pdbx_strand_id
1 'polypeptide(L)'
;LIHSAAGGVGLQAVQIARAYNCYTIGTVGSDSKVEFALGKGYDKVIIRSKNFKEDLKAALDGRPLELVMDSVGGDYFTIPFRMLAPMGRVIVFGSARYAAPGDKPNKWHMLKLWLRRPKIDPQILPEKNKGVLGFNLIWLYERAWLLHQLLKELEALNLEAPHVGHIFPFEKLPDAVRLFQTGKTVGKVVVTV
;
A
#
# COMPACT_ATOMS: atom_id res chain seq x y z
N LEU A 1 -0.87 -8.90 -3.50
CA LEU A 1 -0.10 -8.32 -2.39
C LEU A 1 -0.47 -6.85 -2.22
N ILE A 2 -0.83 -6.45 -0.99
CA ILE A 2 -1.21 -5.07 -0.68
C ILE A 2 -0.31 -4.56 0.46
N HIS A 3 0.52 -3.55 0.18
CA HIS A 3 1.32 -2.91 1.21
C HIS A 3 0.50 -1.93 2.05
N SER A 4 0.92 -1.72 3.31
CA SER A 4 0.20 -0.90 4.29
C SER A 4 -1.25 -1.37 4.52
N ALA A 5 -1.42 -2.67 4.71
CA ALA A 5 -2.70 -3.38 4.80
C ALA A 5 -3.69 -2.78 5.82
N ALA A 6 -3.19 -2.31 6.97
CA ALA A 6 -4.00 -1.69 8.02
C ALA A 6 -4.28 -0.19 7.78
N GLY A 7 -3.79 0.39 6.68
CA GLY A 7 -4.04 1.79 6.33
C GLY A 7 -5.36 1.96 5.56
N GLY A 8 -5.83 3.21 5.46
CA GLY A 8 -7.14 3.50 4.87
C GLY A 8 -7.30 3.02 3.41
N VAL A 9 -6.23 3.00 2.58
CA VAL A 9 -6.28 2.43 1.22
C VAL A 9 -6.26 0.91 1.28
N GLY A 10 -5.38 0.31 2.10
CA GLY A 10 -5.27 -1.15 2.23
C GLY A 10 -6.57 -1.81 2.68
N LEU A 11 -7.29 -1.18 3.60
CA LEU A 11 -8.58 -1.68 4.11
C LEU A 11 -9.69 -1.64 3.06
N GLN A 12 -9.68 -0.68 2.16
CA GLN A 12 -10.63 -0.66 1.03
C GLN A 12 -10.20 -1.62 -0.08
N ALA A 13 -8.89 -1.69 -0.34
CA ALA A 13 -8.36 -2.57 -1.37
C ALA A 13 -8.61 -4.06 -1.10
N VAL A 14 -8.55 -4.50 0.17
CA VAL A 14 -8.86 -5.89 0.51
C VAL A 14 -10.34 -6.22 0.27
N GLN A 15 -11.26 -5.29 0.55
CA GLN A 15 -12.68 -5.50 0.27
C GLN A 15 -12.94 -5.64 -1.23
N ILE A 16 -12.32 -4.78 -2.05
CA ILE A 16 -12.39 -4.88 -3.51
C ILE A 16 -11.83 -6.24 -3.96
N ALA A 17 -10.65 -6.60 -3.50
CA ALA A 17 -10.01 -7.87 -3.87
C ALA A 17 -10.91 -9.08 -3.52
N ARG A 18 -11.58 -9.06 -2.36
CA ARG A 18 -12.53 -10.10 -1.97
C ARG A 18 -13.76 -10.15 -2.86
N ALA A 19 -14.30 -8.99 -3.27
CA ALA A 19 -15.41 -8.95 -4.21
C ALA A 19 -15.07 -9.60 -5.56
N TYR A 20 -13.78 -9.63 -5.92
CA TYR A 20 -13.25 -10.32 -7.10
C TYR A 20 -12.65 -11.69 -6.80
N ASN A 21 -12.92 -12.27 -5.62
CA ASN A 21 -12.42 -13.58 -5.19
C ASN A 21 -10.88 -13.73 -5.25
N CYS A 22 -10.14 -12.64 -5.03
CA CYS A 22 -8.69 -12.69 -5.00
C CYS A 22 -8.16 -13.22 -3.67
N TYR A 23 -7.13 -14.07 -3.71
CA TYR A 23 -6.33 -14.40 -2.52
C TYR A 23 -5.45 -13.19 -2.16
N THR A 24 -5.52 -12.76 -0.91
CA THR A 24 -4.97 -11.49 -0.48
C THR A 24 -3.87 -11.66 0.56
N ILE A 25 -2.71 -11.04 0.30
CA ILE A 25 -1.62 -10.96 1.25
C ILE A 25 -1.43 -9.48 1.63
N GLY A 26 -1.59 -9.17 2.90
CA GLY A 26 -1.35 -7.83 3.44
C GLY A 26 0.05 -7.68 4.02
N THR A 27 0.65 -6.48 3.95
CA THR A 27 1.84 -6.19 4.74
C THR A 27 1.60 -5.08 5.75
N VAL A 28 2.11 -5.28 6.95
CA VAL A 28 2.04 -4.31 8.05
C VAL A 28 3.44 -3.95 8.56
N GLY A 29 3.54 -2.84 9.30
CA GLY A 29 4.82 -2.38 9.87
C GLY A 29 5.13 -2.92 11.26
N SER A 30 4.14 -3.51 11.95
CA SER A 30 4.30 -4.04 13.30
C SER A 30 3.34 -5.21 13.54
N ASP A 31 3.72 -6.06 14.47
CA ASP A 31 2.94 -7.21 14.90
C ASP A 31 1.54 -6.81 15.40
N SER A 32 1.44 -5.73 16.16
CA SER A 32 0.18 -5.21 16.70
C SER A 32 -0.93 -4.94 15.67
N LYS A 33 -0.60 -4.95 14.37
CA LYS A 33 -1.55 -4.73 13.27
C LYS A 33 -1.93 -6.01 12.52
N VAL A 34 -1.32 -7.14 12.86
CA VAL A 34 -1.53 -8.40 12.14
C VAL A 34 -2.96 -8.88 12.34
N GLU A 35 -3.39 -9.06 13.58
CA GLU A 35 -4.74 -9.53 13.89
C GLU A 35 -5.82 -8.58 13.36
N PHE A 36 -5.59 -7.26 13.47
CA PHE A 36 -6.51 -6.27 12.94
C PHE A 36 -6.69 -6.43 11.43
N ALA A 37 -5.58 -6.58 10.68
CA ALA A 37 -5.66 -6.74 9.23
C ALA A 37 -6.30 -8.09 8.83
N LEU A 38 -5.98 -9.19 9.52
CA LEU A 38 -6.64 -10.49 9.32
C LEU A 38 -8.16 -10.37 9.55
N GLY A 39 -8.57 -9.72 10.64
CA GLY A 39 -9.98 -9.48 10.96
C GLY A 39 -10.70 -8.60 9.91
N LYS A 40 -9.96 -7.86 9.07
CA LYS A 40 -10.50 -7.09 7.94
C LYS A 40 -10.55 -7.85 6.62
N GLY A 41 -10.18 -9.14 6.63
CA GLY A 41 -10.41 -10.06 5.53
C GLY A 41 -9.21 -10.34 4.64
N TYR A 42 -8.00 -10.04 5.08
CA TYR A 42 -6.80 -10.57 4.44
C TYR A 42 -6.64 -12.06 4.72
N ASP A 43 -6.30 -12.86 3.72
CA ASP A 43 -6.03 -14.30 3.89
C ASP A 43 -4.71 -14.53 4.62
N LYS A 44 -3.71 -13.71 4.37
CA LYS A 44 -2.42 -13.70 5.06
C LYS A 44 -1.96 -12.28 5.34
N VAL A 45 -1.25 -12.11 6.46
CA VAL A 45 -0.60 -10.84 6.80
C VAL A 45 0.84 -11.12 7.20
N ILE A 46 1.78 -10.38 6.62
CA ILE A 46 3.20 -10.47 6.93
C ILE A 46 3.74 -9.14 7.44
N ILE A 47 4.66 -9.20 8.39
CA ILE A 47 5.33 -8.03 8.94
C ILE A 47 6.50 -7.67 8.02
N ARG A 48 6.63 -6.39 7.71
CA ARG A 48 7.78 -5.90 6.95
C ARG A 48 9.07 -6.05 7.77
N SER A 49 9.89 -7.00 7.38
CA SER A 49 11.13 -7.39 8.07
C SER A 49 12.28 -7.57 7.09
N LYS A 50 13.46 -7.95 7.61
CA LYS A 50 14.61 -8.34 6.78
C LYS A 50 14.36 -9.66 6.03
N ASN A 51 13.47 -10.51 6.55
CA ASN A 51 13.11 -11.81 5.97
C ASN A 51 11.92 -11.72 5.01
N PHE A 52 11.56 -10.50 4.58
CA PHE A 52 10.35 -10.24 3.79
C PHE A 52 10.20 -11.13 2.55
N LYS A 53 11.32 -11.47 1.90
CA LYS A 53 11.29 -12.32 0.70
C LYS A 53 10.81 -13.74 1.03
N GLU A 54 11.35 -14.32 2.08
CA GLU A 54 11.02 -15.67 2.57
C GLU A 54 9.59 -15.70 3.10
N ASP A 55 9.21 -14.70 3.87
CA ASP A 55 7.85 -14.53 4.41
C ASP A 55 6.82 -14.41 3.28
N LEU A 56 7.13 -13.64 2.24
CA LEU A 56 6.25 -13.50 1.07
C LEU A 56 6.14 -14.81 0.29
N LYS A 57 7.26 -15.52 0.11
CA LYS A 57 7.24 -16.83 -0.55
C LYS A 57 6.38 -17.84 0.21
N ALA A 58 6.51 -17.88 1.53
CA ALA A 58 5.69 -18.73 2.39
C ALA A 58 4.20 -18.34 2.34
N ALA A 59 3.90 -17.03 2.38
CA ALA A 59 2.53 -16.54 2.31
C ALA A 59 1.85 -16.81 0.95
N LEU A 60 2.62 -16.82 -0.15
CA LEU A 60 2.11 -17.19 -1.47
C LEU A 60 1.73 -18.67 -1.56
N ASP A 61 2.42 -19.54 -0.83
CA ASP A 61 2.09 -20.97 -0.76
C ASP A 61 1.91 -21.59 -2.17
N GLY A 62 2.88 -21.37 -3.04
CA GLY A 62 2.88 -21.84 -4.41
C GLY A 62 1.98 -21.07 -5.40
N ARG A 63 1.18 -20.11 -4.94
CA ARG A 63 0.31 -19.30 -5.80
C ARG A 63 1.12 -18.28 -6.60
N PRO A 64 0.69 -17.95 -7.83
CA PRO A 64 1.29 -16.87 -8.60
C PRO A 64 1.04 -15.52 -7.95
N LEU A 65 2.06 -14.65 -7.95
CA LEU A 65 1.91 -13.24 -7.56
C LEU A 65 1.54 -12.42 -8.80
N GLU A 66 0.28 -12.02 -8.90
CA GLU A 66 -0.23 -11.36 -10.11
C GLU A 66 -0.35 -9.84 -9.95
N LEU A 67 -0.67 -9.37 -8.72
CA LEU A 67 -0.88 -7.95 -8.47
C LEU A 67 -0.20 -7.52 -7.17
N VAL A 68 0.53 -6.41 -7.25
CA VAL A 68 1.14 -5.74 -6.10
C VAL A 68 0.68 -4.29 -6.05
N MET A 69 0.10 -3.88 -4.93
CA MET A 69 -0.23 -2.49 -4.63
C MET A 69 0.86 -1.93 -3.71
N ASP A 70 1.76 -1.10 -4.26
CA ASP A 70 2.91 -0.56 -3.54
C ASP A 70 2.72 0.90 -3.13
N SER A 71 2.70 1.11 -1.83
CA SER A 71 2.72 2.43 -1.18
C SER A 71 4.01 2.69 -0.40
N VAL A 72 4.98 1.77 -0.41
CA VAL A 72 6.16 1.80 0.45
C VAL A 72 7.45 2.05 -0.32
N GLY A 73 7.67 1.27 -1.38
CA GLY A 73 8.89 1.36 -2.21
C GLY A 73 10.10 0.60 -1.64
N GLY A 74 11.24 0.76 -2.28
CA GLY A 74 12.49 0.10 -1.90
C GLY A 74 12.44 -1.41 -2.10
N ASP A 75 12.88 -2.17 -1.10
CA ASP A 75 12.90 -3.64 -1.17
C ASP A 75 11.48 -4.22 -1.24
N TYR A 76 10.48 -3.51 -0.69
CA TYR A 76 9.07 -3.87 -0.78
C TYR A 76 8.47 -3.67 -2.17
N PHE A 77 9.14 -2.91 -3.04
CA PHE A 77 8.90 -2.88 -4.48
C PHE A 77 9.74 -3.95 -5.20
N THR A 78 11.05 -3.98 -4.94
CA THR A 78 12.00 -4.78 -5.74
C THR A 78 11.78 -6.28 -5.58
N ILE A 79 11.54 -6.74 -4.36
CA ILE A 79 11.34 -8.17 -4.07
C ILE A 79 10.06 -8.68 -4.75
N PRO A 80 8.88 -8.09 -4.51
CA PRO A 80 7.66 -8.54 -5.17
C PRO A 80 7.71 -8.43 -6.70
N PHE A 81 8.32 -7.37 -7.25
CA PHE A 81 8.49 -7.22 -8.70
C PHE A 81 9.27 -8.40 -9.31
N ARG A 82 10.33 -8.86 -8.63
CA ARG A 82 11.08 -10.04 -9.08
C ARG A 82 10.25 -11.32 -8.99
N MET A 83 9.36 -11.43 -8.01
CA MET A 83 8.50 -12.59 -7.75
C MET A 83 7.21 -12.61 -8.56
N LEU A 84 6.87 -11.52 -9.27
CA LEU A 84 5.69 -11.49 -10.13
C LEU A 84 5.68 -12.67 -11.10
N ALA A 85 4.52 -13.28 -11.25
CA ALA A 85 4.22 -14.21 -12.32
C ALA A 85 4.22 -13.49 -13.70
N PRO A 86 4.33 -14.20 -14.82
CA PRO A 86 4.07 -13.63 -16.13
C PRO A 86 2.70 -12.93 -16.18
N MET A 87 2.61 -11.77 -16.81
CA MET A 87 1.45 -10.86 -16.83
C MET A 87 1.16 -10.17 -15.50
N GLY A 88 1.92 -10.45 -14.44
CA GLY A 88 1.79 -9.77 -13.14
C GLY A 88 2.21 -8.30 -13.20
N ARG A 89 1.64 -7.48 -12.31
CA ARG A 89 1.83 -6.02 -12.31
C ARG A 89 2.09 -5.48 -10.91
N VAL A 90 2.94 -4.46 -10.82
CA VAL A 90 3.07 -3.62 -9.64
C VAL A 90 2.44 -2.26 -9.92
N ILE A 91 1.54 -1.83 -9.06
CA ILE A 91 0.96 -0.48 -9.08
C ILE A 91 1.60 0.33 -7.95
N VAL A 92 2.38 1.34 -8.31
CA VAL A 92 3.03 2.25 -7.37
C VAL A 92 2.15 3.48 -7.17
N PHE A 93 1.64 3.68 -5.96
CA PHE A 93 0.77 4.82 -5.63
C PHE A 93 1.22 5.61 -4.39
N GLY A 94 2.41 5.31 -3.88
CA GLY A 94 2.99 5.99 -2.75
C GLY A 94 4.46 5.65 -2.54
N SER A 95 5.07 6.31 -1.57
CA SER A 95 6.48 6.13 -1.21
C SER A 95 6.72 6.40 0.27
N ALA A 96 6.00 5.67 1.12
CA ALA A 96 6.04 5.87 2.57
C ALA A 96 7.45 5.70 3.19
N ARG A 97 8.38 5.04 2.49
CA ARG A 97 9.79 4.96 2.91
C ARG A 97 10.46 6.33 3.07
N TYR A 98 9.95 7.36 2.39
CA TYR A 98 10.46 8.74 2.49
C TYR A 98 9.78 9.55 3.59
N ALA A 99 8.72 9.03 4.20
CA ALA A 99 8.10 9.66 5.36
C ALA A 99 9.03 9.52 6.56
N ALA A 100 9.64 10.61 6.96
CA ALA A 100 10.48 10.67 8.15
C ALA A 100 9.61 11.07 9.35
N PRO A 101 9.66 10.35 10.49
CA PRO A 101 9.05 10.81 11.72
C PRO A 101 9.79 12.06 12.26
N GLY A 102 9.03 13.02 12.80
CA GLY A 102 9.56 14.23 13.41
C GLY A 102 9.58 15.46 12.51
N ASP A 103 9.87 16.61 13.12
CA ASP A 103 9.73 17.94 12.50
C ASP A 103 10.90 18.31 11.55
N LYS A 104 12.00 17.55 11.57
CA LYS A 104 13.17 17.81 10.73
C LYS A 104 13.60 16.55 9.98
N PRO A 105 13.40 16.50 8.66
CA PRO A 105 13.86 15.37 7.85
C PRO A 105 15.39 15.28 7.84
N ASN A 106 15.93 14.08 8.03
CA ASN A 106 17.36 13.83 7.87
C ASN A 106 17.73 13.80 6.39
N LYS A 107 18.32 14.89 5.89
CA LYS A 107 18.68 15.08 4.48
C LYS A 107 19.63 13.99 3.96
N TRP A 108 20.58 13.55 4.78
CA TRP A 108 21.52 12.48 4.40
C TRP A 108 20.82 11.13 4.28
N HIS A 109 19.89 10.85 5.16
CA HIS A 109 19.07 9.65 5.05
C HIS A 109 18.21 9.68 3.79
N MET A 110 17.58 10.82 3.50
CA MET A 110 16.79 11.01 2.29
C MET A 110 17.63 10.83 1.02
N LEU A 111 18.84 11.41 0.96
CA LEU A 111 19.76 11.24 -0.16
C LEU A 111 20.14 9.76 -0.35
N LYS A 112 20.46 9.05 0.74
CA LYS A 112 20.76 7.62 0.70
C LYS A 112 19.60 6.79 0.17
N LEU A 113 18.37 7.08 0.61
CA LEU A 113 17.16 6.42 0.11
C LEU A 113 16.95 6.71 -1.39
N TRP A 114 17.18 7.95 -1.81
CA TRP A 114 17.06 8.36 -3.21
C TRP A 114 18.09 7.67 -4.11
N LEU A 115 19.35 7.60 -3.70
CA LEU A 115 20.41 6.89 -4.42
C LEU A 115 20.13 5.39 -4.55
N ARG A 116 19.50 4.79 -3.51
CA ARG A 116 19.11 3.37 -3.46
C ARG A 116 17.68 3.11 -3.95
N ARG A 117 17.05 4.08 -4.65
CA ARG A 117 15.71 3.84 -5.19
C ARG A 117 15.74 2.73 -6.22
N PRO A 118 14.70 1.91 -6.30
CA PRO A 118 14.57 0.90 -7.35
C PRO A 118 14.71 1.55 -8.73
N LYS A 119 15.43 0.88 -9.60
CA LYS A 119 15.52 1.21 -11.02
C LYS A 119 15.04 0.00 -11.80
N ILE A 120 14.26 0.23 -12.84
CA ILE A 120 13.75 -0.79 -13.73
C ILE A 120 14.39 -0.60 -15.08
N ASP A 121 15.00 -1.64 -15.59
CA ASP A 121 15.37 -1.72 -16.98
C ASP A 121 14.11 -2.03 -17.79
N PRO A 122 13.68 -1.17 -18.73
CA PRO A 122 12.50 -1.43 -19.54
C PRO A 122 12.54 -2.73 -20.34
N GLN A 123 13.73 -3.21 -20.67
CA GLN A 123 13.93 -4.45 -21.43
C GLN A 123 13.41 -5.69 -20.67
N ILE A 124 13.48 -5.67 -19.34
CA ILE A 124 13.02 -6.80 -18.51
C ILE A 124 11.48 -6.95 -18.55
N LEU A 125 10.75 -5.90 -18.88
CA LEU A 125 9.29 -5.92 -18.87
C LEU A 125 8.74 -6.88 -19.96
N PRO A 126 9.09 -6.73 -21.24
CA PRO A 126 8.67 -7.70 -22.26
C PRO A 126 9.37 -9.06 -22.10
N GLU A 127 10.62 -9.10 -21.66
CA GLU A 127 11.35 -10.36 -21.46
C GLU A 127 10.64 -11.29 -20.46
N LYS A 128 10.05 -10.74 -19.40
CA LYS A 128 9.38 -11.49 -18.32
C LYS A 128 7.85 -11.33 -18.33
N ASN A 129 7.29 -10.64 -19.30
CA ASN A 129 5.86 -10.29 -19.35
C ASN A 129 5.37 -9.66 -18.03
N LYS A 130 6.07 -8.65 -17.53
CA LYS A 130 5.73 -7.95 -16.27
C LYS A 130 5.34 -6.51 -16.53
N GLY A 131 4.51 -5.94 -15.66
CA GLY A 131 4.11 -4.54 -15.75
C GLY A 131 4.43 -3.75 -14.50
N VAL A 132 4.73 -2.46 -14.70
CA VAL A 132 4.81 -1.46 -13.63
C VAL A 132 3.96 -0.27 -14.04
N LEU A 133 3.04 0.11 -13.17
CA LEU A 133 2.13 1.23 -13.35
C LEU A 133 2.32 2.23 -12.23
N GLY A 134 2.31 3.51 -12.55
CA GLY A 134 2.23 4.59 -11.58
C GLY A 134 0.80 5.08 -11.46
N PHE A 135 0.35 5.38 -10.23
CA PHE A 135 -0.94 5.98 -9.99
C PHE A 135 -0.83 7.13 -8.99
N ASN A 136 -1.36 8.27 -9.36
CA ASN A 136 -1.56 9.40 -8.47
C ASN A 136 -2.91 10.05 -8.76
N LEU A 137 -3.80 10.02 -7.77
CA LEU A 137 -5.18 10.50 -7.89
C LEU A 137 -5.28 11.95 -8.37
N ILE A 138 -4.33 12.80 -7.99
CA ILE A 138 -4.35 14.23 -8.35
C ILE A 138 -4.35 14.45 -9.87
N TRP A 139 -3.73 13.55 -10.64
CA TRP A 139 -3.69 13.66 -12.10
C TRP A 139 -4.96 13.18 -12.80
N LEU A 140 -5.91 12.58 -12.07
CA LEU A 140 -7.26 12.30 -12.59
C LEU A 140 -8.16 13.54 -12.61
N TYR A 141 -7.69 14.65 -12.09
CA TYR A 141 -8.43 15.90 -12.08
C TYR A 141 -8.86 16.34 -13.48
N GLU A 142 -7.98 16.16 -14.47
CA GLU A 142 -8.27 16.44 -15.88
C GLU A 142 -9.26 15.45 -16.52
N ARG A 143 -9.56 14.34 -15.84
CA ARG A 143 -10.46 13.26 -16.30
C ARG A 143 -11.55 12.98 -15.27
N ALA A 144 -12.19 14.04 -14.77
CA ALA A 144 -13.23 13.91 -13.74
C ALA A 144 -14.35 12.93 -14.13
N TRP A 145 -14.70 12.85 -15.42
CA TRP A 145 -15.66 11.89 -15.92
C TRP A 145 -15.27 10.43 -15.62
N LEU A 146 -13.97 10.08 -15.77
CA LEU A 146 -13.46 8.75 -15.46
C LEU A 146 -13.55 8.49 -13.95
N LEU A 147 -13.22 9.50 -13.13
CA LEU A 147 -13.33 9.38 -11.67
C LEU A 147 -14.78 9.10 -11.26
N HIS A 148 -15.77 9.80 -11.84
CA HIS A 148 -17.17 9.55 -11.58
C HIS A 148 -17.61 8.14 -11.99
N GLN A 149 -17.12 7.64 -13.13
CA GLN A 149 -17.39 6.27 -13.56
C GLN A 149 -16.84 5.26 -12.54
N LEU A 150 -15.58 5.40 -12.15
CA LEU A 150 -14.92 4.51 -11.18
C LEU A 150 -15.61 4.54 -9.81
N LEU A 151 -16.09 5.73 -9.36
CA LEU A 151 -16.84 5.84 -8.12
C LEU A 151 -18.17 5.07 -8.19
N LYS A 152 -18.91 5.16 -9.30
CA LYS A 152 -20.13 4.36 -9.51
C LYS A 152 -19.85 2.85 -9.48
N GLU A 153 -18.75 2.42 -10.09
CA GLU A 153 -18.34 1.02 -10.05
C GLU A 153 -18.01 0.57 -8.61
N LEU A 154 -17.35 1.44 -7.81
CA LEU A 154 -17.08 1.18 -6.39
C LEU A 154 -18.37 1.12 -5.56
N GLU A 155 -19.33 2.02 -5.78
CA GLU A 155 -20.61 2.01 -5.09
C GLU A 155 -21.38 0.71 -5.33
N ALA A 156 -21.31 0.16 -6.55
CA ALA A 156 -21.93 -1.12 -6.90
C ALA A 156 -21.37 -2.32 -6.13
N LEU A 157 -20.16 -2.21 -5.59
CA LEU A 157 -19.54 -3.27 -4.78
C LEU A 157 -20.06 -3.32 -3.33
N ASN A 158 -20.85 -2.35 -2.90
CA ASN A 158 -21.39 -2.25 -1.53
C ASN A 158 -20.32 -2.46 -0.44
N LEU A 159 -19.18 -1.77 -0.58
CA LEU A 159 -18.07 -1.88 0.36
C LEU A 159 -18.45 -1.25 1.72
N GLU A 160 -17.88 -1.80 2.81
CA GLU A 160 -17.99 -1.16 4.12
C GLU A 160 -17.40 0.26 4.10
N ALA A 161 -17.95 1.13 4.91
CA ALA A 161 -17.43 2.48 5.08
C ALA A 161 -15.95 2.47 5.52
N PRO A 162 -15.16 3.49 5.13
CA PRO A 162 -13.77 3.60 5.53
C PRO A 162 -13.61 3.58 7.05
N HIS A 163 -12.75 2.70 7.55
CA HIS A 163 -12.45 2.62 8.98
C HIS A 163 -11.76 3.89 9.49
N VAL A 164 -12.38 4.59 10.43
CA VAL A 164 -11.81 5.74 11.13
C VAL A 164 -11.14 5.24 12.41
N GLY A 165 -9.80 5.27 12.43
CA GLY A 165 -9.01 4.81 13.57
C GLY A 165 -8.75 5.89 14.61
N HIS A 166 -8.70 7.15 14.19
CA HIS A 166 -8.41 8.27 15.09
C HIS A 166 -9.18 9.52 14.66
N ILE A 167 -9.71 10.25 15.63
CA ILE A 167 -10.40 11.52 15.43
C ILE A 167 -9.73 12.58 16.30
N PHE A 168 -9.44 13.73 15.71
CA PHE A 168 -8.84 14.88 16.40
C PHE A 168 -9.69 16.13 16.12
N PRO A 169 -9.86 17.03 17.09
CA PRO A 169 -10.36 18.37 16.81
C PRO A 169 -9.32 19.18 16.05
N PHE A 170 -9.75 20.21 15.31
CA PHE A 170 -8.87 21.00 14.42
C PHE A 170 -7.68 21.62 15.18
N GLU A 171 -7.90 22.07 16.42
CA GLU A 171 -6.88 22.66 17.29
C GLU A 171 -5.71 21.68 17.55
N LYS A 172 -5.94 20.37 17.44
CA LYS A 172 -4.94 19.30 17.59
C LYS A 172 -4.43 18.73 16.25
N LEU A 173 -4.61 19.47 15.15
CA LEU A 173 -4.08 19.08 13.85
C LEU A 173 -2.58 18.70 13.88
N PRO A 174 -1.68 19.44 14.56
CA PRO A 174 -0.28 19.04 14.64
C PRO A 174 -0.08 17.65 15.28
N ASP A 175 -0.88 17.29 16.27
CA ASP A 175 -0.80 15.98 16.94
C ASP A 175 -1.31 14.86 16.02
N ALA A 176 -2.38 15.12 15.27
CA ALA A 176 -2.88 14.21 14.25
C ALA A 176 -1.81 13.91 13.19
N VAL A 177 -1.11 14.93 12.71
CA VAL A 177 -0.01 14.79 11.73
C VAL A 177 1.16 14.01 12.33
N ARG A 178 1.58 14.33 13.55
CA ARG A 178 2.66 13.60 14.25
C ARG A 178 2.31 12.12 14.42
N LEU A 179 1.08 11.82 14.86
CA LEU A 179 0.62 10.44 15.01
C LEU A 179 0.67 9.72 13.67
N PHE A 180 0.16 10.34 12.60
CA PHE A 180 0.18 9.77 11.26
C PHE A 180 1.60 9.45 10.78
N GLN A 181 2.56 10.35 11.03
CA GLN A 181 3.97 10.15 10.66
C GLN A 181 4.64 8.97 11.39
N THR A 182 4.14 8.58 12.58
CA THR A 182 4.70 7.42 13.30
C THR A 182 4.46 6.09 12.58
N GLY A 183 3.51 6.04 11.64
CA GLY A 183 3.06 4.81 11.00
C GLY A 183 2.34 3.83 11.95
N LYS A 184 2.00 4.24 13.18
CA LYS A 184 1.30 3.41 14.17
C LYS A 184 -0.22 3.40 13.97
N THR A 185 -0.76 4.30 13.16
CA THR A 185 -2.19 4.42 12.89
C THR A 185 -2.77 3.20 12.16
N VAL A 186 -4.04 2.92 12.38
CA VAL A 186 -4.87 2.03 11.57
C VAL A 186 -6.02 2.85 10.94
N GLY A 187 -6.44 2.49 9.74
CA GLY A 187 -7.52 3.21 9.05
C GLY A 187 -7.17 4.66 8.71
N LYS A 188 -8.18 5.51 8.82
CA LYS A 188 -8.09 6.95 8.58
C LYS A 188 -7.83 7.72 9.87
N VAL A 189 -7.08 8.81 9.77
CA VAL A 189 -7.01 9.86 10.80
C VAL A 189 -7.89 11.00 10.30
N VAL A 190 -8.89 11.37 11.07
CA VAL A 190 -9.88 12.39 10.73
C VAL A 190 -9.68 13.59 11.64
N VAL A 191 -9.77 14.78 11.09
CA VAL A 191 -9.80 16.04 11.84
C VAL A 191 -11.18 16.67 11.66
N THR A 192 -11.85 16.98 12.77
CA THR A 192 -13.16 17.60 12.79
C THR A 192 -13.04 19.12 12.99
N VAL A 193 -13.87 19.89 12.31
CA VAL A 193 -14.01 21.34 12.45
C VAL A 193 -15.32 21.66 13.14
#